data_1806d11cd5782428f3c6afdca68fc05d
#
_entry.id   1806d11cd5782428f3c6afdca68fc05d
#
_cell.length_a   1.000
_cell.length_b   1.000
_cell.length_c   1.000
_cell.angle_alpha   90.00
_cell.angle_beta   90.00
_cell.angle_gamma   90.00
#
_symmetry.space_group_name_H-M   'P 1'
#
loop_
_entity.id
_entity.type
_entity.pdbx_description
1 polymer ?
#
loop_
_entity_poly.entity_id
_entity_poly.type
_entity_poly.pdbx_seq_one_letter_code
_entity_poly.pdbx_strand_id
1 'polypeptide(L)'
;CVASIDLKEDEDALHATAAAFGVPVRFFSAAQLEALTPRLANPSVAVFRAVGCHGVAEGAALAVSGPAGRLVVEKTRSKRVTVALARAENDIDVDAAGRPRGRLAVVGLGPGDAEWRTPEATRALAAADDVVGYGRYLDLAGDAIVGKVLHPSPIGAETARVRKALALAARGRAVALVSSGDPGIYALATLVFEEIDRRALPEWRRLAVSVVPGVSALQAAAARAGAPLGHDFCAISLSDLLTPWAEIERRLRAAAEGDFVVVLFNPASKARKRPLLDARDILLERRPPETPVVLARNLGRAGEDVRIV
;
A
#
# COMPACT_ATOMS: atom_id res chain seq x y z
N CYS A 1 -20.70 -18.08 -0.23
CA CYS A 1 -20.06 -16.87 -0.76
C CYS A 1 -21.05 -15.71 -0.76
N VAL A 2 -20.62 -14.51 -0.38
CA VAL A 2 -21.33 -13.25 -0.62
C VAL A 2 -20.86 -12.69 -1.95
N ALA A 3 -21.77 -12.16 -2.75
CA ALA A 3 -21.41 -11.65 -4.08
C ALA A 3 -22.13 -10.34 -4.41
N SER A 4 -21.46 -9.46 -5.17
CA SER A 4 -22.04 -8.20 -5.63
C SER A 4 -21.35 -7.69 -6.90
N ILE A 5 -21.79 -6.51 -7.35
CA ILE A 5 -21.13 -5.77 -8.43
C ILE A 5 -19.84 -5.11 -7.91
N ASP A 6 -18.83 -4.99 -8.76
CA ASP A 6 -17.52 -4.39 -8.43
C ASP A 6 -17.57 -2.91 -8.05
N LEU A 7 -18.64 -2.20 -8.41
CA LEU A 7 -18.90 -0.85 -7.93
C LEU A 7 -19.11 -0.74 -6.41
N LYS A 8 -19.31 -1.89 -5.76
CA LYS A 8 -19.53 -2.02 -4.29
C LYS A 8 -18.42 -2.76 -3.57
N GLU A 9 -17.22 -2.77 -4.12
CA GLU A 9 -16.07 -3.44 -3.48
C GLU A 9 -15.70 -2.88 -2.11
N ASP A 10 -15.96 -1.61 -1.87
CA ASP A 10 -15.71 -0.89 -0.62
C ASP A 10 -16.94 -0.80 0.30
N GLU A 11 -18.03 -1.49 -0.02
CA GLU A 11 -19.24 -1.49 0.81
C GLU A 11 -19.05 -2.37 2.06
N ASP A 12 -18.85 -1.74 3.22
CA ASP A 12 -18.56 -2.42 4.49
C ASP A 12 -19.61 -3.46 4.86
N ALA A 13 -20.89 -3.23 4.52
CA ALA A 13 -21.96 -4.17 4.83
C ALA A 13 -21.79 -5.54 4.16
N LEU A 14 -21.21 -5.58 2.95
CA LEU A 14 -20.91 -6.83 2.25
C LEU A 14 -19.82 -7.62 2.97
N HIS A 15 -18.74 -6.93 3.36
CA HIS A 15 -17.62 -7.53 4.07
C HIS A 15 -18.02 -8.00 5.47
N ALA A 16 -18.78 -7.19 6.22
CA ALA A 16 -19.29 -7.58 7.53
C ALA A 16 -20.23 -8.78 7.46
N THR A 17 -21.11 -8.84 6.45
CA THR A 17 -21.98 -9.98 6.22
C THR A 17 -21.17 -11.24 5.92
N ALA A 18 -20.20 -11.16 5.05
CA ALA A 18 -19.35 -12.29 4.70
C ALA A 18 -18.55 -12.80 5.90
N ALA A 19 -18.00 -11.89 6.72
CA ALA A 19 -17.28 -12.23 7.93
C ALA A 19 -18.20 -12.93 8.96
N ALA A 20 -19.44 -12.46 9.13
CA ALA A 20 -20.41 -13.07 10.04
C ALA A 20 -20.78 -14.51 9.66
N PHE A 21 -20.75 -14.83 8.35
CA PHE A 21 -20.99 -16.18 7.86
C PHE A 21 -19.72 -17.00 7.62
N GLY A 22 -18.53 -16.43 7.84
CA GLY A 22 -17.25 -17.10 7.59
C GLY A 22 -17.02 -17.46 6.13
N VAL A 23 -17.54 -16.65 5.19
CA VAL A 23 -17.47 -16.91 3.75
C VAL A 23 -16.80 -15.76 3.00
N PRO A 24 -16.15 -16.01 1.84
CA PRO A 24 -15.53 -14.96 1.05
C PRO A 24 -16.55 -14.05 0.34
N VAL A 25 -16.08 -12.85 -0.06
CA VAL A 25 -16.80 -11.93 -0.95
C VAL A 25 -16.23 -12.03 -2.34
N ARG A 26 -17.10 -12.02 -3.34
CA ARG A 26 -16.73 -11.99 -4.76
C ARG A 26 -17.46 -10.88 -5.50
N PHE A 27 -16.77 -10.26 -6.44
CA PHE A 27 -17.28 -9.13 -7.21
C PHE A 27 -17.24 -9.44 -8.70
N PHE A 28 -18.25 -8.94 -9.39
CA PHE A 28 -18.45 -9.12 -10.82
C PHE A 28 -18.60 -7.76 -11.51
N SER A 29 -18.10 -7.62 -12.71
CA SER A 29 -18.34 -6.42 -13.51
C SER A 29 -19.80 -6.32 -13.96
N ALA A 30 -20.26 -5.09 -14.27
CA ALA A 30 -21.58 -4.87 -14.82
C ALA A 30 -21.84 -5.75 -16.06
N ALA A 31 -20.85 -5.90 -16.96
CA ALA A 31 -20.97 -6.71 -18.15
C ALA A 31 -21.17 -8.21 -17.85
N GLN A 32 -20.47 -8.74 -16.83
CA GLN A 32 -20.67 -10.12 -16.40
C GLN A 32 -22.06 -10.35 -15.82
N LEU A 33 -22.59 -9.39 -15.05
CA LEU A 33 -23.94 -9.48 -14.50
C LEU A 33 -25.02 -9.27 -15.59
N GLU A 34 -24.78 -8.41 -16.57
CA GLU A 34 -25.69 -8.16 -17.67
C GLU A 34 -25.88 -9.40 -18.55
N ALA A 35 -24.82 -10.19 -18.75
CA ALA A 35 -24.90 -11.45 -19.50
C ALA A 35 -25.90 -12.47 -18.87
N LEU A 36 -26.24 -12.28 -17.59
CA LEU A 36 -27.19 -13.13 -16.87
C LEU A 36 -28.61 -12.59 -16.88
N THR A 37 -28.89 -11.46 -17.57
CA THR A 37 -30.23 -10.86 -17.67
C THR A 37 -31.34 -11.87 -18.09
N PRO A 38 -31.13 -12.80 -19.02
CA PRO A 38 -32.16 -13.80 -19.38
C PRO A 38 -32.54 -14.76 -18.26
N ARG A 39 -31.74 -14.84 -17.19
CA ARG A 39 -31.95 -15.74 -16.02
C ARG A 39 -32.49 -14.99 -14.79
N LEU A 40 -32.63 -13.67 -14.86
CA LEU A 40 -33.16 -12.88 -13.74
C LEU A 40 -34.67 -13.05 -13.64
N ALA A 41 -35.18 -13.23 -12.44
CA ALA A 41 -36.62 -13.22 -12.16
C ALA A 41 -37.17 -11.78 -12.13
N ASN A 42 -36.36 -10.81 -11.72
CA ASN A 42 -36.77 -9.42 -11.50
C ASN A 42 -35.82 -8.41 -12.18
N PRO A 43 -35.69 -8.42 -13.50
CA PRO A 43 -34.86 -7.44 -14.23
C PRO A 43 -35.41 -6.01 -14.08
N SER A 44 -34.52 -5.01 -14.05
CA SER A 44 -34.87 -3.61 -13.77
C SER A 44 -34.12 -2.65 -14.69
N VAL A 45 -34.86 -1.94 -15.54
CA VAL A 45 -34.32 -0.86 -16.39
C VAL A 45 -33.72 0.29 -15.53
N ALA A 46 -34.30 0.56 -14.37
CA ALA A 46 -33.75 1.58 -13.46
C ALA A 46 -32.36 1.19 -12.93
N VAL A 47 -32.13 -0.09 -12.62
CA VAL A 47 -30.81 -0.59 -12.21
C VAL A 47 -29.85 -0.53 -13.39
N PHE A 48 -30.27 -0.92 -14.58
CA PHE A 48 -29.44 -0.82 -15.79
C PHE A 48 -28.95 0.61 -16.05
N ARG A 49 -29.84 1.60 -15.94
CA ARG A 49 -29.45 3.01 -16.09
C ARG A 49 -28.45 3.48 -15.03
N ALA A 50 -28.50 2.92 -13.83
CA ALA A 50 -27.61 3.28 -12.73
C ALA A 50 -26.24 2.62 -12.77
N VAL A 51 -26.17 1.33 -13.14
CA VAL A 51 -24.95 0.52 -12.98
C VAL A 51 -24.58 -0.36 -14.20
N GLY A 52 -25.36 -0.30 -15.29
CA GLY A 52 -25.05 -1.02 -16.54
C GLY A 52 -25.41 -2.51 -16.54
N CYS A 53 -26.25 -2.98 -15.60
CA CYS A 53 -26.82 -4.33 -15.61
C CYS A 53 -28.26 -4.32 -15.08
N HIS A 54 -29.11 -5.23 -15.56
CA HIS A 54 -30.53 -5.27 -15.20
C HIS A 54 -30.82 -5.83 -13.80
N GLY A 55 -29.81 -6.43 -13.10
CA GLY A 55 -30.01 -6.96 -11.76
C GLY A 55 -28.71 -7.31 -11.05
N VAL A 56 -28.40 -6.58 -9.97
CA VAL A 56 -27.17 -6.83 -9.18
C VAL A 56 -27.33 -8.05 -8.26
N ALA A 57 -28.38 -8.08 -7.42
CA ALA A 57 -28.51 -9.11 -6.38
C ALA A 57 -28.71 -10.52 -6.98
N GLU A 58 -29.68 -10.66 -7.90
CA GLU A 58 -29.93 -11.93 -8.57
C GLU A 58 -28.78 -12.30 -9.52
N GLY A 59 -28.27 -11.32 -10.29
CA GLY A 59 -27.16 -11.55 -11.20
C GLY A 59 -25.91 -12.05 -10.48
N ALA A 60 -25.52 -11.42 -9.36
CA ALA A 60 -24.36 -11.86 -8.59
C ALA A 60 -24.56 -13.23 -7.94
N ALA A 61 -25.75 -13.52 -7.41
CA ALA A 61 -26.08 -14.83 -6.86
C ALA A 61 -26.02 -15.93 -7.94
N LEU A 62 -26.55 -15.68 -9.13
CA LEU A 62 -26.50 -16.60 -10.27
C LEU A 62 -25.08 -16.74 -10.84
N ALA A 63 -24.30 -15.66 -10.86
CA ALA A 63 -22.91 -15.70 -11.35
C ALA A 63 -22.06 -16.65 -10.51
N VAL A 64 -22.19 -16.58 -9.18
CA VAL A 64 -21.44 -17.46 -8.25
C VAL A 64 -21.94 -18.90 -8.34
N SER A 65 -23.26 -19.11 -8.50
CA SER A 65 -23.84 -20.47 -8.52
C SER A 65 -23.63 -21.22 -9.84
N GLY A 66 -23.06 -20.55 -10.86
CA GLY A 66 -22.73 -21.17 -12.14
C GLY A 66 -23.92 -21.39 -13.09
N PRO A 67 -23.68 -22.02 -14.25
CA PRO A 67 -24.69 -22.18 -15.29
C PRO A 67 -25.93 -22.96 -14.86
N ALA A 68 -25.78 -24.02 -14.06
CA ALA A 68 -26.86 -24.84 -13.55
C ALA A 68 -27.47 -24.30 -12.24
N GLY A 69 -26.90 -23.23 -11.68
CA GLY A 69 -27.40 -22.58 -10.47
C GLY A 69 -28.79 -21.98 -10.67
N ARG A 70 -29.60 -21.97 -9.62
CA ARG A 70 -30.96 -21.44 -9.65
C ARG A 70 -31.25 -20.54 -8.47
N LEU A 71 -32.09 -19.54 -8.65
CA LEU A 71 -32.59 -18.71 -7.56
C LEU A 71 -33.43 -19.57 -6.59
N VAL A 72 -33.15 -19.47 -5.31
CA VAL A 72 -33.93 -20.06 -4.21
C VAL A 72 -34.76 -18.95 -3.55
N VAL A 73 -34.20 -17.75 -3.45
CA VAL A 73 -34.90 -16.55 -3.03
C VAL A 73 -34.66 -15.49 -4.08
N GLU A 74 -35.72 -15.05 -4.72
CA GLU A 74 -35.70 -13.96 -5.67
C GLU A 74 -35.39 -12.62 -4.97
N LYS A 75 -35.16 -11.59 -5.74
CA LYS A 75 -34.84 -10.25 -5.24
C LYS A 75 -35.83 -9.79 -4.19
N THR A 76 -35.37 -9.74 -2.96
CA THR A 76 -36.11 -9.21 -1.81
C THR A 76 -35.53 -7.85 -1.41
N ARG A 77 -36.38 -6.88 -1.14
CA ARG A 77 -35.99 -5.50 -0.83
C ARG A 77 -36.48 -5.09 0.56
N SER A 78 -35.61 -4.46 1.32
CA SER A 78 -35.96 -3.63 2.47
C SER A 78 -35.66 -2.15 2.16
N LYS A 79 -35.81 -1.28 3.16
CA LYS A 79 -35.44 0.15 3.00
C LYS A 79 -33.94 0.37 2.66
N ARG A 80 -33.06 -0.53 3.07
CA ARG A 80 -31.60 -0.34 3.01
C ARG A 80 -30.86 -1.47 2.28
N VAL A 81 -31.47 -2.62 2.10
CA VAL A 81 -30.81 -3.81 1.59
C VAL A 81 -31.65 -4.46 0.49
N THR A 82 -30.98 -4.95 -0.52
CA THR A 82 -31.56 -5.83 -1.55
C THR A 82 -30.72 -7.12 -1.54
N VAL A 83 -31.37 -8.27 -1.45
CA VAL A 83 -30.75 -9.59 -1.39
C VAL A 83 -31.45 -10.57 -2.31
N ALA A 84 -30.71 -11.52 -2.84
CA ALA A 84 -31.20 -12.72 -3.51
C ALA A 84 -30.35 -13.91 -3.11
N LEU A 85 -30.90 -15.12 -3.13
CA LEU A 85 -30.15 -16.34 -2.86
C LEU A 85 -30.24 -17.26 -4.07
N ALA A 86 -29.11 -17.81 -4.45
CA ALA A 86 -29.05 -18.87 -5.45
C ALA A 86 -28.38 -20.12 -4.87
N ARG A 87 -28.74 -21.27 -5.39
CA ARG A 87 -28.14 -22.56 -5.03
C ARG A 87 -27.40 -23.09 -6.25
N ALA A 88 -26.14 -23.43 -6.07
CA ALA A 88 -25.36 -24.18 -7.04
C ALA A 88 -25.74 -25.66 -7.01
N GLU A 89 -25.55 -26.34 -8.11
CA GLU A 89 -25.76 -27.79 -8.22
C GLU A 89 -24.60 -28.57 -7.57
N ASN A 90 -23.38 -28.02 -7.73
CA ASN A 90 -22.14 -28.56 -7.17
C ASN A 90 -21.50 -27.57 -6.21
N ASP A 91 -20.44 -27.98 -5.54
CA ASP A 91 -19.62 -27.07 -4.72
C ASP A 91 -19.07 -25.92 -5.57
N ILE A 92 -19.13 -24.73 -4.98
CA ILE A 92 -18.69 -23.51 -5.66
C ILE A 92 -17.16 -23.40 -5.56
N ASP A 93 -16.49 -23.41 -6.71
CA ASP A 93 -15.10 -22.94 -6.80
C ASP A 93 -15.10 -21.41 -6.67
N VAL A 94 -14.85 -20.96 -5.44
CA VAL A 94 -14.88 -19.54 -5.10
C VAL A 94 -13.76 -18.77 -5.80
N ASP A 95 -12.63 -19.41 -6.05
CA ASP A 95 -11.48 -18.75 -6.68
C ASP A 95 -11.67 -18.54 -8.19
N ALA A 96 -12.46 -19.39 -8.81
CA ALA A 96 -12.88 -19.21 -10.19
C ALA A 96 -14.07 -18.24 -10.36
N ALA A 97 -14.82 -17.96 -9.29
CA ALA A 97 -16.02 -17.13 -9.33
C ALA A 97 -15.69 -15.65 -9.07
N GLY A 98 -15.82 -14.81 -10.10
CA GLY A 98 -15.58 -13.37 -9.97
C GLY A 98 -14.16 -13.02 -9.48
N ARG A 99 -14.02 -11.90 -8.77
CA ARG A 99 -12.75 -11.50 -8.18
C ARG A 99 -12.93 -11.00 -6.73
N PRO A 100 -11.93 -11.14 -5.85
CA PRO A 100 -11.96 -10.50 -4.54
C PRO A 100 -11.79 -8.98 -4.66
N ARG A 101 -12.02 -8.25 -3.57
CA ARG A 101 -11.60 -6.86 -3.45
C ARG A 101 -10.07 -6.77 -3.55
N GLY A 102 -9.58 -5.87 -4.39
CA GLY A 102 -8.15 -5.64 -4.51
C GLY A 102 -7.54 -5.07 -3.23
N ARG A 103 -6.34 -5.52 -2.90
CA ARG A 103 -5.60 -5.10 -1.69
C ARG A 103 -4.21 -4.61 -2.07
N LEU A 104 -3.81 -3.49 -1.48
CA LEU A 104 -2.47 -2.95 -1.60
C LEU A 104 -1.89 -2.73 -0.20
N ALA A 105 -0.87 -3.48 0.16
CA ALA A 105 -0.06 -3.24 1.35
C ALA A 105 1.21 -2.47 0.95
N VAL A 106 1.41 -1.28 1.51
CA VAL A 106 2.66 -0.52 1.36
C VAL A 106 3.56 -0.90 2.52
N VAL A 107 4.59 -1.70 2.25
CA VAL A 107 5.32 -2.44 3.28
C VAL A 107 6.72 -1.89 3.49
N GLY A 108 7.04 -1.53 4.74
CA GLY A 108 8.38 -1.22 5.19
C GLY A 108 9.16 -2.50 5.53
N LEU A 109 10.26 -2.73 4.83
CA LEU A 109 11.11 -3.92 5.05
C LEU A 109 12.09 -3.76 6.22
N GLY A 110 12.15 -2.58 6.84
CA GLY A 110 13.26 -2.24 7.73
C GLY A 110 14.51 -1.84 6.97
N PRO A 111 15.62 -1.53 7.67
CA PRO A 111 16.83 -0.99 7.07
C PRO A 111 17.64 -2.02 6.26
N GLY A 112 17.50 -3.31 6.55
CA GLY A 112 18.32 -4.33 5.88
C GLY A 112 17.89 -5.75 6.18
N ASP A 113 18.45 -6.37 7.21
CA ASP A 113 18.26 -7.76 7.58
C ASP A 113 16.80 -8.12 7.92
N ALA A 114 16.46 -9.41 7.78
CA ALA A 114 15.16 -9.96 8.15
C ALA A 114 14.82 -9.77 9.64
N GLU A 115 15.81 -9.72 10.52
CA GLU A 115 15.64 -9.44 11.96
C GLU A 115 15.03 -8.07 12.24
N TRP A 116 15.23 -7.11 11.34
CA TRP A 116 14.66 -5.76 11.44
C TRP A 116 13.26 -5.64 10.82
N ARG A 117 12.78 -6.73 10.21
CA ARG A 117 11.44 -6.76 9.60
C ARG A 117 10.39 -7.00 10.68
N THR A 118 9.35 -6.18 10.69
CA THR A 118 8.25 -6.39 11.63
C THR A 118 7.49 -7.68 11.31
N PRO A 119 6.91 -8.36 12.31
CA PRO A 119 6.04 -9.51 12.08
C PRO A 119 4.84 -9.18 11.16
N GLU A 120 4.35 -7.94 11.22
CA GLU A 120 3.26 -7.47 10.35
C GLU A 120 3.72 -7.39 8.88
N ALA A 121 4.92 -6.85 8.63
CA ALA A 121 5.50 -6.82 7.28
C ALA A 121 5.68 -8.23 6.72
N THR A 122 6.13 -9.17 7.52
CA THR A 122 6.26 -10.59 7.11
C THR A 122 4.90 -11.18 6.74
N ARG A 123 3.86 -10.93 7.54
CA ARG A 123 2.49 -11.40 7.22
C ARG A 123 1.93 -10.74 5.96
N ALA A 124 2.16 -9.44 5.76
CA ALA A 124 1.71 -8.73 4.57
C ALA A 124 2.37 -9.27 3.30
N LEU A 125 3.67 -9.56 3.34
CA LEU A 125 4.39 -10.21 2.24
C LEU A 125 3.86 -11.62 1.96
N ALA A 126 3.64 -12.41 3.00
CA ALA A 126 3.11 -13.78 2.87
C ALA A 126 1.71 -13.78 2.22
N ALA A 127 0.86 -12.79 2.55
CA ALA A 127 -0.51 -12.66 2.03
C ALA A 127 -0.58 -12.05 0.62
N ALA A 128 0.54 -11.56 0.05
CA ALA A 128 0.57 -10.97 -1.28
C ALA A 128 0.69 -12.04 -2.37
N ASP A 129 0.07 -11.78 -3.52
CA ASP A 129 0.28 -12.54 -4.76
C ASP A 129 1.43 -11.93 -5.57
N ASP A 130 1.44 -10.59 -5.62
CA ASP A 130 2.38 -9.78 -6.38
C ASP A 130 3.21 -8.91 -5.45
N VAL A 131 4.51 -8.79 -5.73
CA VAL A 131 5.41 -7.90 -4.99
C VAL A 131 6.05 -6.91 -5.96
N VAL A 132 5.78 -5.63 -5.72
CA VAL A 132 6.29 -4.52 -6.54
C VAL A 132 7.34 -3.76 -5.75
N GLY A 133 8.51 -3.51 -6.34
CA GLY A 133 9.59 -2.83 -5.62
C GLY A 133 10.75 -2.37 -6.50
N TYR A 134 11.64 -1.56 -5.93
CA TYR A 134 12.96 -1.37 -6.48
C TYR A 134 13.75 -2.69 -6.38
N GLY A 135 14.49 -3.09 -7.42
CA GLY A 135 15.16 -4.40 -7.46
C GLY A 135 15.92 -4.75 -6.18
N ARG A 136 16.74 -3.83 -5.65
CA ARG A 136 17.46 -4.05 -4.39
C ARG A 136 16.55 -4.24 -3.17
N TYR A 137 15.33 -3.71 -3.19
CA TYR A 137 14.39 -3.93 -2.07
C TYR A 137 13.72 -5.29 -2.19
N LEU A 138 13.51 -5.79 -3.42
CA LEU A 138 13.09 -7.16 -3.64
C LEU A 138 14.19 -8.14 -3.15
N ASP A 139 15.47 -7.85 -3.44
CA ASP A 139 16.59 -8.65 -2.92
C ASP A 139 16.62 -8.68 -1.37
N LEU A 140 16.32 -7.53 -0.72
CA LEU A 140 16.22 -7.44 0.75
C LEU A 140 15.02 -8.20 1.33
N ALA A 141 13.93 -8.34 0.59
CA ALA A 141 12.79 -9.11 1.04
C ALA A 141 13.13 -10.62 1.13
N GLY A 142 14.07 -11.08 0.28
CA GLY A 142 14.64 -12.41 0.35
C GLY A 142 13.58 -13.51 0.35
N ASP A 143 13.72 -14.48 1.27
CA ASP A 143 12.85 -15.65 1.36
C ASP A 143 11.36 -15.33 1.61
N ALA A 144 11.04 -14.13 2.13
CA ALA A 144 9.66 -13.76 2.39
C ALA A 144 8.81 -13.57 1.11
N ILE A 145 9.44 -13.49 -0.05
CA ILE A 145 8.77 -13.30 -1.34
C ILE A 145 8.97 -14.46 -2.31
N VAL A 146 9.50 -15.59 -1.83
CA VAL A 146 9.63 -16.81 -2.64
C VAL A 146 8.26 -17.28 -3.10
N GLY A 147 8.15 -17.62 -4.38
CA GLY A 147 6.90 -18.08 -5.00
C GLY A 147 5.91 -16.95 -5.36
N LYS A 148 6.26 -15.68 -5.13
CA LYS A 148 5.45 -14.52 -5.52
C LYS A 148 5.79 -14.04 -6.92
N VAL A 149 4.83 -13.34 -7.56
CA VAL A 149 5.10 -12.66 -8.84
C VAL A 149 5.81 -11.34 -8.55
N LEU A 150 7.04 -11.22 -9.04
CA LEU A 150 7.89 -10.06 -8.77
C LEU A 150 7.81 -9.03 -9.90
N HIS A 151 7.70 -7.77 -9.52
CA HIS A 151 7.66 -6.62 -10.44
C HIS A 151 8.79 -5.64 -10.08
N PRO A 152 10.04 -5.91 -10.50
CA PRO A 152 11.16 -5.01 -10.27
C PRO A 152 11.03 -3.73 -11.10
N SER A 153 11.55 -2.64 -10.56
CA SER A 153 11.65 -1.37 -11.27
C SER A 153 12.96 -0.64 -10.89
N PRO A 154 13.48 0.23 -11.76
CA PRO A 154 14.68 1.00 -11.45
C PRO A 154 14.41 2.06 -10.38
N ILE A 155 15.48 2.58 -9.77
CA ILE A 155 15.43 3.80 -8.94
C ILE A 155 15.01 4.99 -9.81
N GLY A 156 14.28 5.94 -9.26
CA GLY A 156 13.75 7.10 -10.01
C GLY A 156 12.41 6.82 -10.72
N ALA A 157 11.90 5.59 -10.67
CA ALA A 157 10.62 5.21 -11.28
C ALA A 157 9.48 5.07 -10.24
N GLU A 158 9.52 5.86 -9.16
CA GLU A 158 8.61 5.76 -8.01
C GLU A 158 7.14 5.85 -8.43
N THR A 159 6.79 6.86 -9.23
CA THR A 159 5.41 7.07 -9.72
C THR A 159 4.93 5.90 -10.60
N ALA A 160 5.79 5.40 -11.49
CA ALA A 160 5.45 4.26 -12.35
C ALA A 160 5.25 2.98 -11.52
N ARG A 161 6.09 2.79 -10.50
CA ARG A 161 6.03 1.68 -9.54
C ARG A 161 4.71 1.70 -8.76
N VAL A 162 4.34 2.84 -8.20
CA VAL A 162 3.07 3.03 -7.48
C VAL A 162 1.88 2.74 -8.37
N ARG A 163 1.85 3.32 -9.58
CA ARG A 163 0.77 3.09 -10.55
C ARG A 163 0.66 1.61 -10.96
N LYS A 164 1.79 0.92 -11.11
CA LYS A 164 1.80 -0.52 -11.39
C LYS A 164 1.16 -1.30 -10.26
N ALA A 165 1.51 -1.00 -9.00
CA ALA A 165 0.94 -1.65 -7.82
C ALA A 165 -0.57 -1.42 -7.71
N LEU A 166 -1.03 -0.17 -7.89
CA LEU A 166 -2.45 0.20 -7.90
C LEU A 166 -3.22 -0.51 -9.01
N ALA A 167 -2.65 -0.56 -10.22
CA ALA A 167 -3.28 -1.23 -11.37
C ALA A 167 -3.39 -2.75 -11.20
N LEU A 168 -2.42 -3.39 -10.55
CA LEU A 168 -2.49 -4.82 -10.20
C LEU A 168 -3.57 -5.06 -9.14
N ALA A 169 -3.57 -4.26 -8.07
CA ALA A 169 -4.59 -4.36 -7.02
C ALA A 169 -6.01 -4.15 -7.59
N ALA A 170 -6.21 -3.18 -8.49
CA ALA A 170 -7.51 -2.92 -9.13
C ALA A 170 -8.06 -4.12 -9.91
N ARG A 171 -7.24 -5.12 -10.21
CA ARG A 171 -7.67 -6.40 -10.83
C ARG A 171 -8.07 -7.46 -9.78
N GLY A 172 -8.20 -7.09 -8.52
CA GLY A 172 -8.53 -8.01 -7.43
C GLY A 172 -7.32 -8.73 -6.84
N ARG A 173 -6.08 -8.34 -7.20
CA ARG A 173 -4.87 -8.96 -6.67
C ARG A 173 -4.52 -8.46 -5.27
N ALA A 174 -3.87 -9.31 -4.48
CA ALA A 174 -3.20 -8.91 -3.25
C ALA A 174 -1.77 -8.48 -3.58
N VAL A 175 -1.48 -7.19 -3.43
CA VAL A 175 -0.20 -6.59 -3.86
C VAL A 175 0.55 -6.06 -2.65
N ALA A 176 1.85 -6.38 -2.54
CA ALA A 176 2.78 -5.73 -1.64
C ALA A 176 3.66 -4.75 -2.43
N LEU A 177 3.61 -3.47 -2.07
CA LEU A 177 4.54 -2.45 -2.56
C LEU A 177 5.61 -2.24 -1.51
N VAL A 178 6.85 -2.65 -1.79
CA VAL A 178 7.92 -2.70 -0.79
C VAL A 178 8.88 -1.52 -0.89
N SER A 179 9.32 -1.04 0.27
CA SER A 179 10.42 -0.07 0.41
C SER A 179 11.33 -0.46 1.57
N SER A 180 12.59 -0.01 1.52
CA SER A 180 13.49 -0.11 2.68
C SER A 180 13.07 0.89 3.76
N GLY A 181 13.34 0.58 5.02
CA GLY A 181 12.97 1.41 6.15
C GLY A 181 11.47 1.41 6.41
N ASP A 182 10.92 2.58 6.72
CA ASP A 182 9.50 2.83 6.92
C ASP A 182 8.88 3.45 5.66
N PRO A 183 7.71 2.99 5.19
CA PRO A 183 7.11 3.49 3.95
C PRO A 183 6.51 4.90 4.09
N GLY A 184 6.29 5.39 5.29
CA GLY A 184 5.78 6.74 5.58
C GLY A 184 6.88 7.79 5.75
N ILE A 185 8.17 7.39 5.85
CA ILE A 185 9.28 8.31 6.09
C ILE A 185 10.10 8.49 4.80
N TYR A 186 9.83 9.55 4.06
CA TYR A 186 10.46 9.87 2.76
C TYR A 186 10.46 8.71 1.76
N ALA A 187 9.36 7.93 1.75
CA ALA A 187 9.19 6.74 0.93
C ALA A 187 7.84 6.75 0.19
N LEU A 188 7.27 5.58 -0.13
CA LEU A 188 6.22 5.46 -1.14
C LEU A 188 4.78 5.66 -0.62
N ALA A 189 4.53 5.65 0.71
CA ALA A 189 3.17 5.66 1.22
C ALA A 189 2.42 6.94 0.83
N THR A 190 3.03 8.11 1.01
CA THR A 190 2.44 9.39 0.60
C THR A 190 2.10 9.41 -0.90
N LEU A 191 3.04 8.95 -1.73
CA LEU A 191 2.86 8.92 -3.18
C LEU A 191 1.71 8.01 -3.62
N VAL A 192 1.43 6.92 -2.89
CA VAL A 192 0.27 6.04 -3.17
C VAL A 192 -1.02 6.83 -3.03
N PHE A 193 -1.22 7.53 -1.90
CA PHE A 193 -2.44 8.31 -1.65
C PHE A 193 -2.53 9.50 -2.60
N GLU A 194 -1.44 10.20 -2.88
CA GLU A 194 -1.40 11.28 -3.87
C GLU A 194 -1.80 10.81 -5.28
N GLU A 195 -1.35 9.62 -5.71
CA GLU A 195 -1.74 9.08 -7.02
C GLU A 195 -3.22 8.68 -7.07
N ILE A 196 -3.77 8.13 -5.97
CA ILE A 196 -5.19 7.82 -5.86
C ILE A 196 -6.02 9.10 -5.96
N ASP A 197 -5.66 10.15 -5.22
CA ASP A 197 -6.41 11.41 -5.19
C ASP A 197 -6.29 12.17 -6.52
N ARG A 198 -5.07 12.31 -7.05
CA ARG A 198 -4.82 13.05 -8.28
C ARG A 198 -5.47 12.42 -9.51
N ARG A 199 -5.46 11.10 -9.60
CA ARG A 199 -6.05 10.39 -10.74
C ARG A 199 -7.54 10.18 -10.57
N ALA A 200 -8.03 10.12 -9.36
CA ALA A 200 -9.44 9.96 -9.00
C ALA A 200 -10.14 8.76 -9.69
N LEU A 201 -9.36 7.73 -10.06
CA LEU A 201 -9.91 6.53 -10.70
C LEU A 201 -10.80 5.77 -9.70
N PRO A 202 -12.08 5.50 -10.04
CA PRO A 202 -13.01 4.86 -9.11
C PRO A 202 -12.51 3.49 -8.61
N GLU A 203 -11.87 2.70 -9.45
CA GLU A 203 -11.31 1.40 -9.10
C GLU A 203 -10.14 1.49 -8.11
N TRP A 204 -9.37 2.58 -8.11
CA TRP A 204 -8.29 2.78 -7.14
C TRP A 204 -8.83 3.23 -5.78
N ARG A 205 -9.91 4.03 -5.77
CA ARG A 205 -10.55 4.50 -4.53
C ARG A 205 -11.21 3.38 -3.73
N ARG A 206 -11.64 2.31 -4.42
CA ARG A 206 -12.28 1.14 -3.79
C ARG A 206 -11.29 0.11 -3.23
N LEU A 207 -9.99 0.26 -3.50
CA LEU A 207 -8.97 -0.65 -2.98
C LEU A 207 -8.93 -0.65 -1.45
N ALA A 208 -8.59 -1.81 -0.88
CA ALA A 208 -8.18 -1.89 0.51
C ALA A 208 -6.67 -1.57 0.58
N VAL A 209 -6.35 -0.31 0.91
CA VAL A 209 -4.97 0.14 1.05
C VAL A 209 -4.58 0.14 2.52
N SER A 210 -3.43 -0.47 2.84
CA SER A 210 -2.83 -0.45 4.17
C SER A 210 -1.37 -0.02 4.10
N VAL A 211 -0.91 0.66 5.14
CA VAL A 211 0.50 0.99 5.32
C VAL A 211 1.04 0.17 6.48
N VAL A 212 2.05 -0.64 6.20
CA VAL A 212 2.68 -1.53 7.18
C VAL A 212 4.02 -0.92 7.57
N PRO A 213 4.19 -0.46 8.82
CA PRO A 213 5.37 0.24 9.24
C PRO A 213 6.62 -0.65 9.25
N GLY A 214 7.78 -0.04 9.10
CA GLY A 214 9.07 -0.68 9.21
C GLY A 214 10.02 0.10 10.10
N VAL A 215 11.04 -0.55 10.63
CA VAL A 215 12.10 0.15 11.35
C VAL A 215 12.84 1.09 10.40
N SER A 216 12.79 2.39 10.66
CA SER A 216 13.43 3.38 9.80
C SER A 216 14.94 3.43 10.00
N ALA A 217 15.66 3.99 9.03
CA ALA A 217 17.10 4.20 9.14
C ALA A 217 17.48 5.09 10.35
N LEU A 218 16.62 6.05 10.72
CA LEU A 218 16.87 6.91 11.88
C LEU A 218 16.85 6.12 13.18
N GLN A 219 15.87 5.23 13.37
CA GLN A 219 15.78 4.39 14.57
C GLN A 219 16.94 3.39 14.64
N ALA A 220 17.28 2.77 13.51
CA ALA A 220 18.39 1.84 13.43
C ALA A 220 19.74 2.53 13.72
N ALA A 221 19.96 3.73 13.16
CA ALA A 221 21.17 4.54 13.46
C ALA A 221 21.24 4.92 14.94
N ALA A 222 20.15 5.39 15.50
CA ALA A 222 20.10 5.77 16.91
C ALA A 222 20.38 4.58 17.83
N ALA A 223 19.81 3.40 17.56
CA ALA A 223 20.05 2.19 18.35
C ALA A 223 21.52 1.72 18.30
N ARG A 224 22.24 1.96 17.20
CA ARG A 224 23.65 1.64 17.07
C ARG A 224 24.58 2.69 17.72
N ALA A 225 24.10 3.93 17.84
CA ALA A 225 24.89 5.05 18.36
C ALA A 225 24.67 5.35 19.87
N GLY A 226 23.81 4.58 20.55
CA GLY A 226 23.53 4.80 21.98
C GLY A 226 22.32 5.70 22.25
N ALA A 227 21.29 5.63 21.40
CA ALA A 227 19.99 6.29 21.57
C ALA A 227 20.01 7.84 21.62
N PRO A 228 20.62 8.54 20.64
CA PRO A 228 20.69 10.01 20.61
C PRO A 228 19.33 10.70 20.41
N LEU A 229 18.25 9.97 20.16
CA LEU A 229 16.89 10.50 19.96
C LEU A 229 16.10 10.61 21.28
N GLY A 230 16.77 10.66 22.42
CA GLY A 230 16.14 10.77 23.75
C GLY A 230 15.52 12.14 24.04
N HIS A 231 15.81 13.15 23.25
CA HIS A 231 15.23 14.50 23.27
C HIS A 231 14.39 14.75 22.02
N ASP A 232 13.84 15.97 21.93
CA ASP A 232 13.09 16.39 20.76
C ASP A 232 13.95 16.30 19.50
N PHE A 233 13.43 15.68 18.47
CA PHE A 233 14.15 15.48 17.21
C PHE A 233 13.29 15.82 16.00
N CYS A 234 13.95 16.13 14.90
CA CYS A 234 13.29 16.30 13.62
C CYS A 234 14.03 15.56 12.51
N ALA A 235 13.29 15.13 11.49
CA ALA A 235 13.81 14.52 10.30
C ALA A 235 13.70 15.51 9.12
N ILE A 236 14.80 15.74 8.41
CA ILE A 236 14.86 16.64 7.28
C ILE A 236 15.50 15.91 6.08
N SER A 237 14.80 15.89 4.94
CA SER A 237 15.38 15.40 3.70
C SER A 237 16.17 16.51 3.01
N LEU A 238 17.43 16.23 2.66
CA LEU A 238 18.27 17.12 1.89
C LEU A 238 18.09 16.96 0.37
N SER A 239 17.05 16.24 -0.06
CA SER A 239 16.74 16.08 -1.48
C SER A 239 16.02 17.33 -2.02
N ASP A 240 16.65 18.03 -2.93
CA ASP A 240 16.14 19.21 -3.63
C ASP A 240 15.37 18.86 -4.94
N LEU A 241 15.07 17.57 -5.16
CA LEU A 241 14.36 17.12 -6.36
C LEU A 241 12.89 17.55 -6.37
N LEU A 242 12.25 17.57 -5.20
CA LEU A 242 10.83 17.90 -5.05
C LEU A 242 10.59 19.10 -4.13
N THR A 243 11.59 19.48 -3.32
CA THR A 243 11.51 20.58 -2.37
C THR A 243 12.61 21.61 -2.70
N PRO A 244 12.25 22.89 -2.96
CA PRO A 244 13.24 23.91 -3.22
C PRO A 244 14.26 24.03 -2.07
N TRP A 245 15.54 24.27 -2.40
CA TRP A 245 16.60 24.38 -1.37
C TRP A 245 16.30 25.42 -0.29
N ALA A 246 15.74 26.57 -0.67
CA ALA A 246 15.36 27.61 0.28
C ALA A 246 14.40 27.13 1.38
N GLU A 247 13.50 26.17 1.06
CA GLU A 247 12.60 25.56 2.05
C GLU A 247 13.36 24.59 2.96
N ILE A 248 14.32 23.84 2.43
CA ILE A 248 15.19 22.95 3.21
C ILE A 248 16.05 23.79 4.18
N GLU A 249 16.67 24.84 3.67
CA GLU A 249 17.45 25.79 4.47
C GLU A 249 16.63 26.41 5.61
N ARG A 250 15.43 26.88 5.34
CA ARG A 250 14.51 27.43 6.34
C ARG A 250 14.22 26.41 7.46
N ARG A 251 14.02 25.14 7.10
CA ARG A 251 13.79 24.04 8.06
C ARG A 251 15.05 23.74 8.89
N LEU A 252 16.23 23.74 8.29
CA LEU A 252 17.51 23.56 8.98
C LEU A 252 17.77 24.65 10.00
N ARG A 253 17.53 25.92 9.63
CA ARG A 253 17.66 27.07 10.57
C ARG A 253 16.70 26.97 11.74
N ALA A 254 15.42 26.63 11.49
CA ALA A 254 14.43 26.45 12.54
C ALA A 254 14.81 25.28 13.48
N ALA A 255 15.34 24.17 12.94
CA ALA A 255 15.80 23.04 13.74
C ALA A 255 17.04 23.39 14.58
N ALA A 256 17.95 24.20 14.07
CA ALA A 256 19.10 24.69 14.79
C ALA A 256 18.70 25.66 15.92
N GLU A 257 17.74 26.56 15.66
CA GLU A 257 17.23 27.53 16.64
C GLU A 257 16.45 26.84 17.77
N GLY A 258 15.65 25.80 17.42
CA GLY A 258 14.89 25.00 18.41
C GLY A 258 15.72 23.94 19.15
N ASP A 259 17.01 23.85 18.88
CA ASP A 259 17.95 22.86 19.46
C ASP A 259 17.51 21.39 19.31
N PHE A 260 16.81 21.05 18.21
CA PHE A 260 16.41 19.68 17.93
C PHE A 260 17.60 18.78 17.60
N VAL A 261 17.53 17.50 17.95
CA VAL A 261 18.38 16.48 17.33
C VAL A 261 17.95 16.34 15.87
N VAL A 262 18.86 16.63 14.94
CA VAL A 262 18.53 16.67 13.50
C VAL A 262 18.94 15.37 12.81
N VAL A 263 17.98 14.70 12.17
CA VAL A 263 18.24 13.53 11.36
C VAL A 263 18.14 13.90 9.87
N LEU A 264 19.26 13.83 9.16
CA LEU A 264 19.37 14.18 7.76
C LEU A 264 19.18 12.96 6.87
N PHE A 265 18.09 12.96 6.08
CA PHE A 265 17.84 11.95 5.06
C PHE A 265 18.33 12.42 3.68
N ASN A 266 18.69 11.46 2.83
CA ASN A 266 19.19 11.73 1.48
C ASN A 266 20.36 12.74 1.44
N PRO A 267 21.34 12.63 2.34
CA PRO A 267 22.36 13.67 2.55
C PRO A 267 23.27 13.86 1.33
N ALA A 268 23.45 12.81 0.52
CA ALA A 268 24.27 12.88 -0.68
C ALA A 268 23.81 11.87 -1.73
N SER A 269 24.13 12.16 -2.99
CA SER A 269 24.05 11.22 -4.11
C SER A 269 25.32 11.37 -4.98
N LYS A 270 25.47 10.50 -6.01
CA LYS A 270 26.60 10.64 -6.95
C LYS A 270 26.68 12.03 -7.58
N ALA A 271 25.54 12.66 -7.82
CA ALA A 271 25.44 13.98 -8.47
C ALA A 271 25.33 15.15 -7.46
N ARG A 272 25.00 14.90 -6.19
CA ARG A 272 24.69 15.92 -5.19
C ARG A 272 25.49 15.68 -3.91
N LYS A 273 26.55 16.42 -3.71
CA LYS A 273 27.38 16.40 -2.49
C LYS A 273 27.23 17.69 -1.68
N ARG A 274 26.90 18.79 -2.33
CA ARG A 274 26.84 20.13 -1.72
C ARG A 274 25.78 20.26 -0.62
N PRO A 275 24.54 19.73 -0.74
CA PRO A 275 23.52 19.90 0.26
C PRO A 275 23.92 19.48 1.70
N LEU A 276 24.76 18.45 1.84
CA LEU A 276 25.27 18.06 3.17
C LEU A 276 26.22 19.08 3.77
N LEU A 277 27.10 19.67 2.94
CA LEU A 277 28.04 20.70 3.39
C LEU A 277 27.29 21.99 3.75
N ASP A 278 26.34 22.40 2.91
CA ASP A 278 25.51 23.58 3.17
C ASP A 278 24.69 23.39 4.45
N ALA A 279 24.11 22.19 4.67
CA ALA A 279 23.39 21.86 5.90
C ALA A 279 24.29 21.92 7.16
N ARG A 280 25.52 21.40 7.07
CA ARG A 280 26.51 21.51 8.14
C ARG A 280 26.78 22.98 8.47
N ASP A 281 27.07 23.80 7.47
CA ASP A 281 27.44 25.21 7.67
C ASP A 281 26.28 25.99 8.30
N ILE A 282 25.02 25.72 7.91
CA ILE A 282 23.82 26.29 8.51
C ILE A 282 23.70 25.88 10.00
N LEU A 283 23.90 24.59 10.30
CA LEU A 283 23.80 24.10 11.66
C LEU A 283 24.90 24.70 12.58
N LEU A 284 26.11 24.89 12.05
CA LEU A 284 27.24 25.50 12.77
C LEU A 284 27.03 26.99 13.11
N GLU A 285 26.06 27.69 12.49
CA GLU A 285 25.69 29.05 12.87
C GLU A 285 25.15 29.12 14.32
N ARG A 286 24.64 28.01 14.87
CA ARG A 286 23.99 27.94 16.19
C ARG A 286 24.56 26.86 17.08
N ARG A 287 25.32 25.90 16.55
CA ARG A 287 25.85 24.76 17.30
C ARG A 287 27.38 24.83 17.45
N PRO A 288 27.90 24.37 18.59
CA PRO A 288 29.33 24.22 18.75
C PRO A 288 29.94 23.27 17.70
N PRO A 289 31.18 23.54 17.25
CA PRO A 289 31.89 22.64 16.31
C PRO A 289 32.05 21.21 16.85
N GLU A 290 32.05 21.02 18.16
CA GLU A 290 32.20 19.75 18.86
C GLU A 290 30.88 18.97 18.94
N THR A 291 29.78 19.49 18.36
CA THR A 291 28.47 18.78 18.35
C THR A 291 28.64 17.42 17.70
N PRO A 292 28.36 16.29 18.42
CA PRO A 292 28.52 14.95 17.84
C PRO A 292 27.66 14.71 16.63
N VAL A 293 28.24 14.12 15.60
CA VAL A 293 27.53 13.72 14.37
C VAL A 293 27.63 12.22 14.18
N VAL A 294 26.48 11.53 14.11
CA VAL A 294 26.41 10.11 13.80
C VAL A 294 26.34 9.90 12.29
N LEU A 295 27.34 9.27 11.73
CA LEU A 295 27.34 8.81 10.34
C LEU A 295 27.00 7.32 10.30
N ALA A 296 25.86 6.97 9.73
CA ALA A 296 25.39 5.58 9.63
C ALA A 296 25.19 5.16 8.16
N ARG A 297 25.72 4.02 7.83
CA ARG A 297 25.67 3.47 6.47
C ARG A 297 25.41 1.96 6.50
N ASN A 298 24.61 1.49 5.53
CA ASN A 298 24.28 0.06 5.33
C ASN A 298 23.75 -0.63 6.61
N LEU A 299 22.97 0.06 7.41
CA LEU A 299 22.40 -0.49 8.64
C LEU A 299 21.63 -1.78 8.38
N GLY A 300 21.95 -2.83 9.16
CA GLY A 300 21.38 -4.17 9.00
C GLY A 300 21.77 -4.87 7.69
N ARG A 301 22.89 -4.48 7.07
CA ARG A 301 23.39 -5.06 5.80
C ARG A 301 24.88 -5.34 5.88
N ALA A 302 25.38 -6.14 4.95
CA ALA A 302 26.82 -6.32 4.81
C ALA A 302 27.53 -4.98 4.64
N GLY A 303 28.61 -4.78 5.42
CA GLY A 303 29.35 -3.51 5.46
C GLY A 303 28.63 -2.41 6.24
N GLU A 304 27.82 -2.77 7.26
CA GLU A 304 27.31 -1.81 8.25
C GLU A 304 28.46 -1.01 8.84
N ASP A 305 28.32 0.30 8.87
CA ASP A 305 29.31 1.22 9.40
C ASP A 305 28.60 2.36 10.15
N VAL A 306 28.95 2.53 11.41
CA VAL A 306 28.43 3.61 12.27
C VAL A 306 29.60 4.29 12.97
N ARG A 307 29.73 5.59 12.78
CA ARG A 307 30.80 6.43 13.35
C ARG A 307 30.20 7.64 14.03
N ILE A 308 30.79 8.02 15.14
CA ILE A 308 30.54 9.30 15.80
C ILE A 308 31.77 10.18 15.55
N VAL A 309 31.55 11.33 14.95
CA VAL A 309 32.58 12.31 14.58
C VAL A 309 32.24 13.67 15.17
#